data_6d1b504a778d1d03092896f406eea461
#
_entry.id   6d1b504a778d1d03092896f406eea461
#
_cell.length_a   1.000
_cell.length_b   1.000
_cell.length_c   1.000
_cell.angle_alpha   90.00
_cell.angle_beta   90.00
_cell.angle_gamma   90.00
#
_symmetry.space_group_name_H-M   'P 1'
#
loop_
_entity.id
_entity.type
_entity.pdbx_description
1 polymer ?
#
loop_
_entity_poly.entity_id
_entity_poly.type
_entity_poly.pdbx_seq_one_letter_code
_entity_poly.pdbx_strand_id
1 'polypeptide(L)'
;STYQLQDYDHFLFSYHGVPERQIHKAANGNACLAEGCCDVMHKDNALCYRAQCFQTTRLIASALNLPTDKITTCFQSRLGKTPWIQPYASETITSLAAEGKKKLLVFSPAFVADCLETIYEIGVEYDTEFRHLGGEKVQLVESLNDSDLFVECLVDMVK
;
A
#
# COMPACT_ATOMS: atom_id res chain seq x y z
N SER A 1 -16.18 -14.04 -1.19
CA SER A 1 -15.48 -12.75 -1.03
C SER A 1 -16.22 -11.90 -0.02
N THR A 2 -15.53 -11.40 0.97
CA THR A 2 -16.11 -10.52 2.02
C THR A 2 -16.43 -9.13 1.47
N TYR A 3 -15.70 -8.70 0.44
CA TYR A 3 -15.82 -7.38 -0.19
C TYR A 3 -16.33 -7.50 -1.62
N GLN A 4 -17.31 -6.67 -1.98
CA GLN A 4 -17.78 -6.54 -3.35
C GLN A 4 -16.97 -5.42 -4.03
N LEU A 5 -16.00 -5.78 -4.87
CA LEU A 5 -15.03 -4.84 -5.44
C LEU A 5 -15.68 -3.71 -6.26
N GLN A 6 -16.84 -3.98 -6.88
CA GLN A 6 -17.60 -2.98 -7.63
C GLN A 6 -18.20 -1.85 -6.77
N ASP A 7 -18.24 -2.02 -5.44
CA ASP A 7 -18.78 -1.02 -4.52
C ASP A 7 -17.78 0.09 -4.18
N TYR A 8 -16.53 -0.05 -4.66
CA TYR A 8 -15.44 0.88 -4.36
C TYR A 8 -15.02 1.67 -5.61
N ASP A 9 -14.74 2.95 -5.40
CA ASP A 9 -14.31 3.85 -6.46
C ASP A 9 -12.81 3.73 -6.74
N HIS A 10 -12.02 3.35 -5.72
CA HIS A 10 -10.58 3.25 -5.82
C HIS A 10 -9.98 2.23 -4.84
N PHE A 11 -8.84 1.65 -5.22
CA PHE A 11 -8.09 0.63 -4.49
C PHE A 11 -6.74 1.18 -4.09
N LEU A 12 -6.51 1.32 -2.79
CA LEU A 12 -5.21 1.74 -2.25
C LEU A 12 -4.42 0.53 -1.78
N PHE A 13 -3.15 0.48 -2.15
CA PHE A 13 -2.18 -0.46 -1.61
C PHE A 13 -1.21 0.33 -0.75
N SER A 14 -1.48 0.34 0.56
CA SER A 14 -0.73 1.10 1.55
C SER A 14 0.33 0.22 2.19
N TYR A 15 1.57 0.69 2.17
CA TYR A 15 2.73 0.03 2.77
C TYR A 15 3.33 0.93 3.84
N HIS A 16 3.99 0.35 4.84
CA HIS A 16 4.77 1.16 5.76
C HIS A 16 5.86 1.92 4.99
N GLY A 17 5.90 3.24 5.11
CA GLY A 17 6.95 4.04 4.51
C GLY A 17 8.32 3.75 5.16
N VAL A 18 9.38 4.12 4.46
CA VAL A 18 10.74 4.14 5.01
C VAL A 18 11.44 5.44 4.60
N PRO A 19 12.40 5.95 5.39
CA PRO A 19 13.21 7.09 4.98
C PRO A 19 13.95 6.82 3.66
N GLU A 20 13.95 7.76 2.74
CA GLU A 20 14.62 7.66 1.42
C GLU A 20 16.08 7.21 1.52
N ARG A 21 16.79 7.64 2.58
CA ARG A 21 18.17 7.21 2.84
C ARG A 21 18.34 5.69 2.93
N GLN A 22 17.30 4.96 3.33
CA GLN A 22 17.35 3.48 3.41
C GLN A 22 17.28 2.88 2.00
N ILE A 23 16.46 3.45 1.13
CA ILE A 23 16.37 3.04 -0.27
C ILE A 23 17.71 3.32 -0.99
N HIS A 24 18.27 4.50 -0.81
CA HIS A 24 19.57 4.84 -1.41
C HIS A 24 20.72 3.91 -0.96
N LYS A 25 20.70 3.45 0.31
CA LYS A 25 21.68 2.46 0.79
C LYS A 25 21.51 1.10 0.13
N ALA A 26 20.27 0.65 -0.08
CA ALA A 26 19.98 -0.63 -0.71
C ALA A 26 20.28 -0.64 -2.22
N ALA A 27 20.24 0.53 -2.87
CA ALA A 27 20.43 0.69 -4.31
C ALA A 27 21.89 0.79 -4.76
N ASN A 28 22.87 0.54 -3.91
CA ASN A 28 24.31 0.63 -4.22
C ASN A 28 24.73 1.94 -4.92
N GLY A 29 24.11 3.08 -4.54
CA GLY A 29 24.44 4.40 -5.08
C GLY A 29 23.88 4.72 -6.46
N ASN A 30 23.14 3.84 -7.10
CA ASN A 30 22.44 4.13 -8.34
C ASN A 30 21.18 4.98 -8.08
N ALA A 31 20.75 5.75 -9.08
CA ALA A 31 19.64 6.71 -9.01
C ALA A 31 18.31 6.02 -8.69
N CYS A 32 18.14 5.60 -7.45
CA CYS A 32 16.90 5.14 -6.91
C CYS A 32 15.98 6.34 -6.65
N LEU A 33 14.67 6.15 -6.78
CA LEU A 33 13.62 7.18 -6.71
C LEU A 33 13.53 8.07 -7.98
N ALA A 34 14.24 7.72 -9.06
CA ALA A 34 13.98 8.30 -10.36
C ALA A 34 12.57 7.88 -10.84
N GLU A 35 11.98 8.73 -11.69
CA GLU A 35 10.70 8.44 -12.32
C GLU A 35 10.74 7.07 -13.03
N GLY A 36 9.70 6.25 -12.83
CA GLY A 36 9.58 4.93 -13.45
C GLY A 36 10.47 3.83 -12.88
N CYS A 37 11.36 4.12 -11.92
CA CYS A 37 12.32 3.11 -11.42
C CYS A 37 11.68 1.87 -10.78
N CYS A 38 10.40 1.92 -10.43
CA CYS A 38 9.64 0.82 -9.82
C CYS A 38 8.59 0.20 -10.75
N ASP A 39 8.51 0.64 -12.02
CA ASP A 39 7.49 0.17 -12.96
C ASP A 39 7.70 -1.28 -13.37
N VAL A 40 8.96 -1.71 -13.42
CA VAL A 40 9.33 -3.09 -13.77
C VAL A 40 10.39 -3.59 -12.80
N MET A 41 10.25 -4.85 -12.36
CA MET A 41 11.28 -5.53 -11.58
C MET A 41 12.44 -5.96 -12.48
N HIS A 42 13.68 -5.69 -12.05
CA HIS A 42 14.91 -6.13 -12.70
C HIS A 42 16.00 -6.40 -11.65
N LYS A 43 17.14 -6.96 -12.08
CA LYS A 43 18.22 -7.37 -11.16
C LYS A 43 18.72 -6.26 -10.23
N ASP A 44 18.73 -5.01 -10.70
CA ASP A 44 19.29 -3.88 -9.94
C ASP A 44 18.30 -3.31 -8.92
N ASN A 45 16.99 -3.58 -9.03
CA ASN A 45 15.98 -3.15 -8.07
C ASN A 45 15.32 -4.31 -7.30
N ALA A 46 15.75 -5.55 -7.52
CA ALA A 46 15.15 -6.75 -6.92
C ALA A 46 15.14 -6.71 -5.38
N LEU A 47 16.11 -6.05 -4.76
CA LEU A 47 16.18 -5.87 -3.30
C LEU A 47 15.66 -4.50 -2.83
N CYS A 48 15.16 -3.67 -3.73
CA CYS A 48 14.60 -2.37 -3.38
C CYS A 48 13.19 -2.55 -2.80
N TYR A 49 13.01 -2.17 -1.53
CA TYR A 49 11.73 -2.26 -0.83
C TYR A 49 10.59 -1.57 -1.60
N ARG A 50 10.82 -0.35 -2.10
CA ARG A 50 9.80 0.39 -2.86
C ARG A 50 9.39 -0.36 -4.13
N ALA A 51 10.35 -0.90 -4.89
CA ALA A 51 10.08 -1.69 -6.09
C ALA A 51 9.29 -2.97 -5.76
N GLN A 52 9.62 -3.65 -4.66
CA GLN A 52 8.87 -4.81 -4.17
C GLN A 52 7.43 -4.46 -3.79
N CYS A 53 7.18 -3.32 -3.14
CA CYS A 53 5.82 -2.85 -2.86
C CYS A 53 5.00 -2.65 -4.14
N PHE A 54 5.56 -1.95 -5.13
CA PHE A 54 4.89 -1.76 -6.42
C PHE A 54 4.65 -3.08 -7.16
N GLN A 55 5.60 -4.02 -7.10
CA GLN A 55 5.43 -5.33 -7.70
C GLN A 55 4.34 -6.15 -7.00
N THR A 56 4.31 -6.14 -5.68
CA THR A 56 3.27 -6.81 -4.89
C THR A 56 1.89 -6.25 -5.23
N THR A 57 1.76 -4.92 -5.34
CA THR A 57 0.52 -4.28 -5.80
C THR A 57 0.10 -4.83 -7.16
N ARG A 58 1.00 -4.85 -8.16
CA ARG A 58 0.67 -5.36 -9.50
C ARG A 58 0.21 -6.81 -9.48
N LEU A 59 0.87 -7.67 -8.70
CA LEU A 59 0.52 -9.09 -8.59
C LEU A 59 -0.87 -9.29 -7.96
N ILE A 60 -1.16 -8.61 -6.85
CA ILE A 60 -2.47 -8.70 -6.20
C ILE A 60 -3.56 -8.10 -7.10
N ALA A 61 -3.33 -6.93 -7.68
CA ALA A 61 -4.27 -6.27 -8.56
C ALA A 61 -4.61 -7.13 -9.79
N SER A 62 -3.60 -7.77 -10.39
CA SER A 62 -3.78 -8.71 -11.49
C SER A 62 -4.59 -9.93 -11.08
N ALA A 63 -4.28 -10.54 -9.92
CA ALA A 63 -5.00 -11.70 -9.42
C ALA A 63 -6.48 -11.40 -9.10
N LEU A 64 -6.78 -10.17 -8.70
CA LEU A 64 -8.14 -9.69 -8.42
C LEU A 64 -8.83 -9.07 -9.64
N ASN A 65 -8.15 -8.97 -10.79
CA ASN A 65 -8.63 -8.30 -12.01
C ASN A 65 -9.08 -6.85 -11.75
N LEU A 66 -8.34 -6.11 -10.91
CA LEU A 66 -8.66 -4.71 -10.62
C LEU A 66 -8.36 -3.81 -11.83
N PRO A 67 -9.20 -2.80 -12.11
CA PRO A 67 -8.94 -1.81 -13.14
C PRO A 67 -7.68 -0.99 -12.82
N THR A 68 -6.74 -0.89 -13.74
CA THR A 68 -5.43 -0.23 -13.50
C THR A 68 -5.54 1.26 -13.22
N ASP A 69 -6.55 1.92 -13.76
CA ASP A 69 -6.86 3.34 -13.52
C ASP A 69 -7.47 3.63 -12.15
N LYS A 70 -7.83 2.57 -11.40
CA LYS A 70 -8.38 2.67 -10.05
C LYS A 70 -7.42 2.18 -8.95
N ILE A 71 -6.14 2.05 -9.24
CA ILE A 71 -5.15 1.49 -8.31
C ILE A 71 -4.10 2.54 -7.99
N THR A 72 -3.79 2.70 -6.71
CA THR A 72 -2.65 3.51 -6.27
C THR A 72 -1.86 2.78 -5.20
N THR A 73 -0.53 2.75 -5.35
CA THR A 73 0.41 2.33 -4.31
C THR A 73 0.85 3.57 -3.53
N CYS A 74 0.75 3.52 -2.21
CA CYS A 74 1.14 4.63 -1.33
C CYS A 74 1.86 4.13 -0.07
N PHE A 75 2.40 5.07 0.71
CA PHE A 75 3.20 4.77 1.89
C PHE A 75 2.67 5.55 3.10
N GLN A 76 2.43 4.82 4.19
CA GLN A 76 1.89 5.32 5.46
C GLN A 76 2.95 5.43 6.55
N SER A 77 2.54 5.85 7.73
CA SER A 77 3.30 5.81 8.99
C SER A 77 4.58 6.67 8.95
N ARG A 78 4.55 7.77 8.19
CA ARG A 78 5.65 8.73 8.13
C ARG A 78 5.89 9.37 9.48
N LEU A 79 7.15 9.34 9.95
CA LEU A 79 7.54 9.94 11.22
C LEU A 79 8.65 10.99 11.04
N GLY A 80 8.48 12.13 11.70
CA GLY A 80 9.48 13.21 11.72
C GLY A 80 9.59 14.00 10.42
N LYS A 81 10.71 14.73 10.26
CA LYS A 81 10.90 15.71 9.17
C LYS A 81 11.80 15.22 8.04
N THR A 82 12.41 14.06 8.18
CA THR A 82 13.28 13.52 7.11
C THR A 82 12.44 13.09 5.91
N PRO A 83 12.97 13.15 4.68
CA PRO A 83 12.27 12.64 3.49
C PRO A 83 12.00 11.13 3.60
N TRP A 84 10.77 10.74 3.30
CA TRP A 84 10.32 9.35 3.22
C TRP A 84 9.84 9.04 1.81
N ILE A 85 9.84 7.77 1.44
CA ILE A 85 9.37 7.33 0.13
C ILE A 85 7.91 7.72 -0.10
N GLN A 86 7.62 8.08 -1.35
CA GLN A 86 6.32 8.59 -1.79
C GLN A 86 5.68 7.66 -2.84
N PRO A 87 4.35 7.88 -3.13
CA PRO A 87 3.44 8.92 -2.58
C PRO A 87 3.02 8.63 -1.14
N TYR A 88 2.74 9.67 -0.35
CA TYR A 88 2.25 9.52 1.02
C TYR A 88 0.77 9.14 1.05
N ALA A 89 0.37 8.23 1.94
CA ALA A 89 -1.01 7.75 2.03
C ALA A 89 -2.00 8.89 2.37
N SER A 90 -1.67 9.77 3.32
CA SER A 90 -2.51 10.92 3.68
C SER A 90 -2.75 11.87 2.50
N GLU A 91 -1.70 12.22 1.75
CA GLU A 91 -1.82 13.08 0.57
C GLU A 91 -2.62 12.41 -0.55
N THR A 92 -2.41 11.10 -0.74
CA THR A 92 -3.17 10.30 -1.73
C THR A 92 -4.67 10.28 -1.40
N ILE A 93 -5.02 10.06 -0.13
CA ILE A 93 -6.41 10.05 0.33
C ILE A 93 -7.06 11.42 0.14
N THR A 94 -6.33 12.50 0.46
CA THR A 94 -6.80 13.88 0.22
C THR A 94 -7.05 14.15 -1.26
N SER A 95 -6.14 13.72 -2.14
CA SER A 95 -6.30 13.87 -3.60
C SER A 95 -7.52 13.11 -4.11
N LEU A 96 -7.71 11.86 -3.69
CA LEU A 96 -8.85 11.05 -4.10
C LEU A 96 -10.19 11.65 -3.63
N ALA A 97 -10.23 12.22 -2.43
CA ALA A 97 -11.42 12.95 -1.96
C ALA A 97 -11.71 14.17 -2.85
N ALA A 98 -10.67 14.93 -3.21
CA ALA A 98 -10.80 16.08 -4.12
C ALA A 98 -11.26 15.68 -5.53
N GLU A 99 -10.90 14.50 -5.99
CA GLU A 99 -11.38 13.89 -7.25
C GLU A 99 -12.84 13.40 -7.15
N GLY A 100 -13.48 13.50 -5.99
CA GLY A 100 -14.87 13.10 -5.77
C GLY A 100 -15.06 11.61 -5.50
N LYS A 101 -13.99 10.85 -5.24
CA LYS A 101 -14.10 9.43 -4.81
C LYS A 101 -14.83 9.36 -3.48
N LYS A 102 -15.68 8.36 -3.30
CA LYS A 102 -16.54 8.20 -2.11
C LYS A 102 -16.16 7.00 -1.26
N LYS A 103 -15.73 5.90 -1.89
CA LYS A 103 -15.43 4.66 -1.19
C LYS A 103 -14.07 4.11 -1.63
N LEU A 104 -13.16 3.99 -0.69
CA LEU A 104 -11.82 3.44 -0.90
C LEU A 104 -11.73 2.06 -0.24
N LEU A 105 -11.14 1.10 -0.94
CA LEU A 105 -10.73 -0.19 -0.37
C LEU A 105 -9.22 -0.18 -0.21
N VAL A 106 -8.72 -0.38 1.01
CA VAL A 106 -7.30 -0.30 1.34
C VAL A 106 -6.75 -1.66 1.69
N PHE A 107 -5.74 -2.08 0.96
CA PHE A 107 -4.92 -3.25 1.23
C PHE A 107 -3.62 -2.82 1.90
N SER A 108 -3.16 -3.56 2.90
CA SER A 108 -1.89 -3.32 3.61
C SER A 108 -0.97 -4.53 3.54
N PRO A 109 -0.43 -4.89 2.35
CA PRO A 109 0.19 -6.21 2.13
C PRO A 109 1.49 -6.44 2.91
N ALA A 110 2.17 -5.39 3.37
CA ALA A 110 3.37 -5.50 4.20
C ALA A 110 3.06 -5.75 5.68
N PHE A 111 1.79 -5.64 6.08
CA PHE A 111 1.33 -5.92 7.44
C PHE A 111 0.63 -7.28 7.42
N VAL A 112 1.38 -8.33 7.75
CA VAL A 112 0.85 -9.70 7.73
C VAL A 112 -0.10 -10.00 8.88
N ALA A 113 -0.06 -9.20 9.94
CA ALA A 113 -1.00 -9.22 11.05
C ALA A 113 -1.52 -7.81 11.34
N ASP A 114 -2.76 -7.71 11.78
CA ASP A 114 -3.36 -6.44 12.16
C ASP A 114 -2.63 -5.81 13.35
N CYS A 115 -2.42 -4.50 13.28
CA CYS A 115 -1.68 -3.71 14.24
C CYS A 115 -2.24 -2.28 14.31
N LEU A 116 -1.63 -1.40 15.08
CA LEU A 116 -2.07 0.00 15.18
C LEU A 116 -2.02 0.72 13.83
N GLU A 117 -1.01 0.44 13.01
CA GLU A 117 -0.82 1.04 11.70
C GLU A 117 -1.87 0.59 10.68
N THR A 118 -2.53 -0.55 10.89
CA THR A 118 -3.64 -0.98 10.06
C THR A 118 -4.98 -0.60 10.65
N ILE A 119 -5.26 -1.02 11.89
CA ILE A 119 -6.59 -0.85 12.51
C ILE A 119 -6.86 0.62 12.82
N TYR A 120 -5.90 1.33 13.42
CA TYR A 120 -6.12 2.70 13.85
C TYR A 120 -5.75 3.71 12.75
N GLU A 121 -4.54 3.69 12.21
CA GLU A 121 -4.09 4.69 11.23
C GLU A 121 -4.98 4.64 9.97
N ILE A 122 -5.23 3.46 9.39
CA ILE A 122 -6.07 3.35 8.19
C ILE A 122 -7.55 3.30 8.56
N GLY A 123 -7.92 2.39 9.47
CA GLY A 123 -9.34 2.09 9.73
C GLY A 123 -10.07 3.18 10.51
N VAL A 124 -9.37 4.02 11.26
CA VAL A 124 -9.98 5.09 12.06
C VAL A 124 -9.53 6.47 11.61
N GLU A 125 -8.22 6.74 11.58
CA GLU A 125 -7.69 8.08 11.31
C GLU A 125 -7.94 8.49 9.87
N TYR A 126 -7.53 7.68 8.88
CA TYR A 126 -7.76 7.98 7.47
C TYR A 126 -9.23 7.90 7.06
N ASP A 127 -10.04 7.01 7.65
CA ASP A 127 -11.50 7.01 7.39
C ASP A 127 -12.14 8.30 7.90
N THR A 128 -11.74 8.77 9.08
CA THR A 128 -12.23 10.02 9.65
C THR A 128 -11.83 11.22 8.78
N GLU A 129 -10.56 11.30 8.39
CA GLU A 129 -10.06 12.38 7.52
C GLU A 129 -10.79 12.38 6.17
N PHE A 130 -10.91 11.22 5.53
CA PHE A 130 -11.57 11.09 4.24
C PHE A 130 -13.03 11.52 4.29
N ARG A 131 -13.75 11.18 5.37
CA ARG A 131 -15.14 11.64 5.58
C ARG A 131 -15.22 13.15 5.77
N HIS A 132 -14.31 13.77 6.49
CA HIS A 132 -14.24 15.22 6.64
C HIS A 132 -14.00 15.94 5.31
N LEU A 133 -13.29 15.28 4.37
CA LEU A 133 -13.04 15.77 3.02
C LEU A 133 -14.20 15.48 2.03
N GLY A 134 -15.31 14.90 2.50
CA GLY A 134 -16.50 14.62 1.70
C GLY A 134 -16.56 13.21 1.11
N GLY A 135 -15.64 12.34 1.49
CA GLY A 135 -15.74 10.89 1.24
C GLY A 135 -16.81 10.21 2.10
N GLU A 136 -17.07 8.95 1.84
CA GLU A 136 -18.05 8.15 2.60
C GLU A 136 -17.36 7.08 3.47
N LYS A 137 -16.34 6.42 2.94
CA LYS A 137 -15.68 5.31 3.64
C LYS A 137 -14.28 5.02 3.13
N VAL A 138 -13.36 4.81 4.07
CA VAL A 138 -12.11 4.07 3.86
C VAL A 138 -12.29 2.70 4.51
N GLN A 139 -12.36 1.64 3.70
CA GLN A 139 -12.48 0.27 4.17
C GLN A 139 -11.12 -0.40 4.17
N LEU A 140 -10.61 -0.74 5.34
CA LEU A 140 -9.43 -1.60 5.47
C LEU A 140 -9.81 -3.05 5.14
N VAL A 141 -8.99 -3.71 4.34
CA VAL A 141 -9.00 -5.17 4.19
C VAL A 141 -8.19 -5.76 5.34
N GLU A 142 -8.76 -6.70 6.05
CA GLU A 142 -8.09 -7.40 7.16
C GLU A 142 -6.76 -8.01 6.71
N SER A 143 -5.75 -7.96 7.59
CA SER A 143 -4.46 -8.61 7.37
C SER A 143 -4.62 -10.14 7.33
N LEU A 144 -3.57 -10.86 6.91
CA LEU A 144 -3.62 -12.32 6.79
C LEU A 144 -3.80 -13.01 8.15
N ASN A 145 -3.25 -12.39 9.22
CA ASN A 145 -3.35 -12.89 10.60
C ASN A 145 -2.95 -14.38 10.70
N ASP A 146 -3.81 -15.21 11.26
CA ASP A 146 -3.64 -16.65 11.45
C ASP A 146 -4.42 -17.48 10.43
N SER A 147 -4.73 -16.93 9.25
CA SER A 147 -5.45 -17.66 8.22
C SER A 147 -4.71 -18.93 7.79
N ASP A 148 -5.44 -20.02 7.61
CA ASP A 148 -4.89 -21.34 7.24
C ASP A 148 -3.96 -21.25 6.01
N LEU A 149 -4.37 -20.52 4.97
CA LEU A 149 -3.57 -20.33 3.75
C LEU A 149 -2.24 -19.62 4.02
N PHE A 150 -2.21 -18.67 4.94
CA PHE A 150 -0.98 -17.99 5.30
C PHE A 150 -0.06 -18.90 6.13
N VAL A 151 -0.64 -19.67 7.06
CA VAL A 151 0.11 -20.68 7.83
C VAL A 151 0.72 -21.73 6.90
N GLU A 152 -0.03 -22.24 5.92
CA GLU A 152 0.48 -23.16 4.91
C GLU A 152 1.63 -22.55 4.10
N CYS A 153 1.51 -21.29 3.67
CA CYS A 153 2.57 -20.55 2.98
C CYS A 153 3.84 -20.46 3.83
N LEU A 154 3.72 -20.15 5.13
CA LEU A 154 4.87 -20.10 6.05
C LEU A 154 5.54 -21.46 6.21
N VAL A 155 4.75 -22.53 6.30
CA VAL A 155 5.26 -23.91 6.37
C VAL A 155 6.05 -24.27 5.11
N ASP A 156 5.58 -23.86 3.93
CA ASP A 156 6.28 -24.13 2.67
C ASP A 156 7.58 -23.36 2.52
N MET A 157 7.65 -22.15 3.08
CA MET A 157 8.89 -21.34 3.06
C MET A 157 10.03 -21.90 3.94
N VAL A 158 9.72 -22.75 4.94
CA VAL A 158 10.72 -23.32 5.85
C VAL A 158 11.10 -24.78 5.54
N LYS A 159 10.47 -25.40 4.57
CA LYS A 159 10.82 -26.73 4.04
C LYS A 159 11.91 -26.64 2.97
#